data_d6d61048084e7534e2f3576d9b2e2a2a
#
_entry.id   d6d61048084e7534e2f3576d9b2e2a2a
#
_cell.length_a   1.000
_cell.length_b   1.000
_cell.length_c   1.000
_cell.angle_alpha   90.00
_cell.angle_beta   90.00
_cell.angle_gamma   90.00
#
_symmetry.space_group_name_H-M   'P 1'
#
loop_
_entity.id
_entity.type
_entity.pdbx_description
1 polymer ?
#
loop_
_entity_poly.entity_id
_entity_poly.type
_entity_poly.pdbx_seq_one_letter_code
_entity_poly.pdbx_strand_id
1 'polypeptide(L)'
;LPKPTQDSHRRPGESREAWRERRRNQGNIDAKLVAARIGKPLFFSGWDLHQKTDHTEQISQGAKATQAAVPAGSTYVFECQTPAAFQELWEALDAQGPDGRIVRRSANFGEKGFGIGVCSVFPTPKN
;
A
#
# COMPACT_ATOMS: atom_id res chain seq x y z
N LEU A 1 -7.75 -6.31 7.00
CA LEU A 1 -6.79 -5.64 6.11
C LEU A 1 -5.47 -6.43 6.07
N PRO A 2 -4.95 -6.78 4.90
CA PRO A 2 -3.67 -7.49 4.81
C PRO A 2 -2.54 -6.67 5.42
N LYS A 3 -1.68 -7.31 6.22
CA LYS A 3 -0.50 -6.65 6.78
C LYS A 3 0.42 -6.17 5.66
N PRO A 4 0.92 -4.94 5.70
CA PRO A 4 1.92 -4.48 4.76
C PRO A 4 3.21 -5.27 4.98
N THR A 5 3.87 -5.62 3.92
CA THR A 5 5.14 -6.31 3.98
C THR A 5 6.26 -5.40 3.54
N GLN A 6 7.39 -5.47 4.22
CA GLN A 6 8.61 -4.84 3.73
C GLN A 6 9.05 -5.43 2.39
N ASP A 7 8.60 -6.65 2.09
CA ASP A 7 8.94 -7.41 0.90
C ASP A 7 7.67 -7.69 0.07
N SER A 8 7.07 -6.61 -0.44
CA SER A 8 5.86 -6.70 -1.28
C SER A 8 6.15 -7.23 -2.68
N HIS A 9 7.40 -7.25 -3.08
CA HIS A 9 7.83 -7.72 -4.38
C HIS A 9 8.04 -9.23 -4.40
N ARG A 10 7.89 -9.81 -5.58
CA ARG A 10 8.25 -11.21 -5.81
C ARG A 10 9.78 -11.34 -5.73
N ARG A 11 10.26 -12.31 -4.95
CA ARG A 11 11.69 -12.59 -4.79
C ARG A 11 12.26 -13.18 -6.09
N PRO A 12 13.52 -12.93 -6.40
CA PRO A 12 14.18 -13.61 -7.52
C PRO A 12 14.02 -15.14 -7.40
N GLY A 13 13.57 -15.78 -8.47
CA GLY A 13 13.32 -17.24 -8.50
C GLY A 13 12.02 -17.71 -7.84
N GLU A 14 11.26 -16.83 -7.19
CA GLU A 14 9.98 -17.18 -6.59
C GLU A 14 8.88 -17.27 -7.66
N SER A 15 8.12 -18.39 -7.67
CA SER A 15 6.98 -18.50 -8.57
C SER A 15 5.85 -17.53 -8.19
N ARG A 16 4.94 -17.26 -9.14
CA ARG A 16 3.79 -16.38 -8.89
C ARG A 16 2.85 -16.96 -7.84
N GLU A 17 2.70 -18.26 -7.82
CA GLU A 17 1.88 -19.02 -6.85
C GLU A 17 2.50 -18.94 -5.45
N ALA A 18 3.80 -19.18 -5.31
CA ALA A 18 4.53 -19.10 -4.05
C ALA A 18 4.48 -17.68 -3.47
N TRP A 19 4.64 -16.66 -4.31
CA TRP A 19 4.48 -15.26 -3.89
C TRP A 19 3.07 -14.95 -3.37
N ARG A 20 2.01 -15.43 -4.06
CA ARG A 20 0.62 -15.25 -3.62
C ARG A 20 0.34 -15.97 -2.31
N GLU A 21 0.89 -17.16 -2.14
CA GLU A 21 0.75 -17.94 -0.92
C GLU A 21 1.48 -17.29 0.25
N ARG A 22 2.71 -16.85 0.06
CA ARG A 22 3.47 -16.09 1.04
C ARG A 22 2.71 -14.84 1.48
N ARG A 23 2.11 -14.11 0.56
CA ARG A 23 1.29 -12.94 0.89
C ARG A 23 0.02 -13.28 1.66
N ARG A 24 -0.63 -14.39 1.37
CA ARG A 24 -1.79 -14.86 2.14
C ARG A 24 -1.42 -15.26 3.56
N ASN A 25 -0.25 -15.84 3.76
CA ASN A 25 0.20 -16.34 5.06
C ASN A 25 0.74 -15.25 6.00
N GLN A 26 0.87 -14.00 5.54
CA GLN A 26 1.35 -12.89 6.36
C GLN A 26 0.38 -12.42 7.45
N GLY A 27 -0.82 -12.93 7.42
CA GLY A 27 -1.88 -12.55 8.34
C GLY A 27 -2.55 -11.22 7.97
N ASN A 28 -3.59 -10.92 8.69
CA ASN A 28 -4.39 -9.70 8.53
C ASN A 28 -4.31 -8.86 9.80
N ILE A 29 -4.42 -7.54 9.63
CA ILE A 29 -4.70 -6.63 10.74
C ILE A 29 -6.19 -6.77 11.06
N ASP A 30 -6.53 -6.92 12.34
CA ASP A 30 -7.92 -7.00 12.81
C ASP A 30 -8.58 -5.62 12.81
N ALA A 31 -8.74 -5.11 11.60
CA ALA A 31 -9.33 -3.82 11.32
C ALA A 31 -10.35 -3.96 10.18
N LYS A 32 -11.54 -3.44 10.41
CA LYS A 32 -12.66 -3.45 9.47
C LYS A 32 -12.85 -2.07 8.87
N LEU A 33 -12.90 -1.99 7.55
CA LEU A 33 -13.33 -0.77 6.86
C LEU A 33 -14.83 -0.57 7.06
N VAL A 34 -15.23 0.50 7.73
CA VAL A 34 -16.63 0.79 8.05
C VAL A 34 -17.22 1.89 7.21
N ALA A 35 -16.40 2.81 6.72
CA ALA A 35 -16.84 3.87 5.82
C ALA A 35 -15.70 4.33 4.91
N ALA A 36 -16.05 4.83 3.73
CA ALA A 36 -15.11 5.46 2.82
C ALA A 36 -15.77 6.60 2.07
N ARG A 37 -15.05 7.70 1.93
CA ARG A 37 -15.37 8.79 1.02
C ARG A 37 -14.27 8.88 -0.01
N ILE A 38 -14.56 8.48 -1.22
CA ILE A 38 -13.58 8.39 -2.30
C ILE A 38 -13.99 9.35 -3.41
N GLY A 39 -13.07 10.20 -3.85
CA GLY A 39 -13.29 11.05 -5.01
C GLY A 39 -13.22 10.29 -6.34
N LYS A 40 -13.36 10.99 -7.45
CA LYS A 40 -13.20 10.42 -8.79
C LYS A 40 -11.80 9.82 -8.93
N PRO A 41 -11.66 8.56 -9.35
CA PRO A 41 -10.35 7.96 -9.55
C PRO A 41 -9.52 8.73 -10.58
N LEU A 42 -8.23 8.83 -10.30
CA LEU A 42 -7.25 9.36 -11.24
C LEU A 42 -6.57 8.19 -11.94
N PHE A 43 -6.45 8.29 -13.25
CA PHE A 43 -5.72 7.30 -14.05
C PHE A 43 -4.39 7.88 -14.46
N PHE A 44 -3.33 7.14 -14.25
CA PHE A 44 -2.00 7.55 -14.64
C PHE A 44 -1.16 6.35 -15.08
N SER A 45 -0.21 6.65 -15.92
CA SER A 45 0.79 5.72 -16.40
C SER A 45 2.17 6.37 -16.33
N GLY A 46 3.18 5.64 -16.67
CA GLY A 46 4.55 6.12 -16.71
C GLY A 46 5.39 5.29 -17.65
N TRP A 47 6.64 5.68 -17.80
CA TRP A 47 7.63 4.96 -18.57
C TRP A 47 8.72 4.43 -17.64
N ASP A 48 9.11 3.19 -17.81
CA ASP A 48 10.22 2.60 -17.09
C ASP A 48 11.42 2.45 -18.01
N LEU A 49 12.50 3.12 -17.64
CA LEU A 49 13.74 3.08 -18.40
C LEU A 49 14.64 1.89 -18.02
N HIS A 50 14.34 1.22 -16.91
CA HIS A 50 15.22 0.22 -16.30
C HIS A 50 14.46 -1.02 -15.83
N GLN A 51 13.47 -1.46 -16.57
CA GLN A 51 12.75 -2.69 -16.20
C GLN A 51 13.66 -3.90 -16.43
N LYS A 52 14.19 -4.45 -15.32
CA LYS A 52 14.87 -5.74 -15.36
C LYS A 52 13.81 -6.83 -15.54
N THR A 53 13.87 -7.55 -16.63
CA THR A 53 13.10 -8.78 -16.79
C THR A 53 13.81 -9.94 -16.11
N ASP A 54 13.07 -10.75 -15.36
CA ASP A 54 13.57 -11.84 -14.50
C ASP A 54 14.38 -12.96 -15.23
N HIS A 55 14.50 -12.94 -16.54
CA HIS A 55 15.07 -14.04 -17.32
C HIS A 55 16.20 -13.68 -18.27
N THR A 56 16.51 -12.41 -18.43
CA THR A 56 17.66 -11.97 -19.22
C THR A 56 18.14 -10.64 -18.67
N GLU A 57 19.43 -10.40 -18.68
CA GLU A 57 20.04 -9.10 -18.36
C GLU A 57 19.64 -7.97 -19.34
N GLN A 58 18.59 -8.17 -20.10
CA GLN A 58 18.06 -7.18 -21.03
C GLN A 58 17.22 -6.17 -20.25
N ILE A 59 17.69 -4.95 -20.23
CA ILE A 59 16.94 -3.78 -19.77
C ILE A 59 15.82 -3.54 -20.78
N SER A 60 14.59 -3.94 -20.45
CA SER A 60 13.44 -3.60 -21.27
C SER A 60 12.93 -2.22 -20.87
N GLN A 61 12.98 -1.29 -21.82
CA GLN A 61 12.29 -0.01 -21.72
C GLN A 61 10.82 -0.23 -22.10
N GLY A 62 9.90 0.30 -21.32
CA GLY A 62 8.48 0.13 -21.63
C GLY A 62 7.54 1.02 -20.86
N ALA A 63 6.31 1.08 -21.36
CA ALA A 63 5.24 1.77 -20.66
C ALA A 63 4.86 0.99 -19.40
N LYS A 64 4.78 1.66 -18.25
CA LYS A 64 4.17 1.11 -17.04
C LYS A 64 2.67 0.93 -17.29
N ALA A 65 2.09 -0.14 -16.75
CA ALA A 65 0.65 -0.36 -16.82
C ALA A 65 -0.11 0.84 -16.24
N THR A 66 -1.17 1.26 -16.92
CA THR A 66 -2.06 2.31 -16.40
C THR A 66 -2.71 1.84 -15.12
N GLN A 67 -2.65 2.67 -14.08
CA GLN A 67 -3.23 2.38 -12.77
C GLN A 67 -4.26 3.44 -12.41
N ALA A 68 -5.30 2.99 -11.71
CA ALA A 68 -6.24 3.88 -11.05
C ALA A 68 -5.72 4.22 -9.66
N ALA A 69 -5.72 5.48 -9.30
CA ALA A 69 -5.39 5.94 -7.97
C ALA A 69 -6.56 6.65 -7.31
N VAL A 70 -6.59 6.54 -6.01
CA VAL A 70 -7.50 7.30 -5.16
C VAL A 70 -6.99 8.74 -5.08
N PRO A 71 -7.84 9.75 -5.35
CA PRO A 71 -7.41 11.14 -5.32
C PRO A 71 -7.13 11.62 -3.89
N ALA A 72 -6.34 12.66 -3.78
CA ALA A 72 -6.15 13.38 -2.52
C ALA A 72 -7.50 13.85 -1.94
N GLY A 73 -7.62 13.83 -0.61
CA GLY A 73 -8.86 14.16 0.10
C GLY A 73 -9.82 12.98 0.24
N SER A 74 -9.49 11.80 -0.30
CA SER A 74 -10.24 10.58 0.01
C SER A 74 -9.96 10.14 1.45
N THR A 75 -11.00 9.67 2.13
CA THR A 75 -10.95 9.29 3.54
C THR A 75 -11.48 7.87 3.70
N TYR A 76 -10.82 7.10 4.54
CA TYR A 76 -11.22 5.74 4.93
C TYR A 76 -11.35 5.68 6.44
N VAL A 77 -12.43 5.11 6.93
CA VAL A 77 -12.69 4.93 8.37
C VAL A 77 -12.62 3.44 8.70
N PHE A 78 -11.74 3.10 9.61
CA PHE A 78 -11.57 1.73 10.09
C PHE A 78 -11.97 1.61 11.54
N GLU A 79 -12.59 0.50 11.88
CA GLU A 79 -12.85 0.07 13.24
C GLU A 79 -11.84 -1.02 13.62
N CYS A 80 -11.12 -0.82 14.71
CA CYS A 80 -10.17 -1.78 15.25
C CYS A 80 -10.75 -2.40 16.52
N GLN A 81 -10.68 -3.73 16.64
CA GLN A 81 -11.24 -4.44 17.80
C GLN A 81 -10.30 -4.41 19.01
N THR A 82 -9.02 -4.19 18.79
CA THR A 82 -8.00 -4.19 19.85
C THR A 82 -7.04 -3.01 19.70
N PRO A 83 -6.43 -2.54 20.80
CA PRO A 83 -5.39 -1.52 20.74
C PRO A 83 -4.19 -1.95 19.89
N ALA A 84 -3.83 -3.23 19.88
CA ALA A 84 -2.77 -3.77 19.05
C ALA A 84 -3.09 -3.64 17.55
N ALA A 85 -4.31 -3.97 17.15
CA ALA A 85 -4.78 -3.81 15.78
C ALA A 85 -4.78 -2.34 15.35
N PHE A 86 -5.14 -1.44 16.24
CA PHE A 86 -5.06 0.01 16.00
C PHE A 86 -3.63 0.46 15.72
N GLN A 87 -2.68 0.04 16.55
CA GLN A 87 -1.28 0.39 16.35
C GLN A 87 -0.72 -0.19 15.05
N GLU A 88 -0.99 -1.46 14.76
CA GLU A 88 -0.58 -2.10 13.51
C GLU A 88 -1.15 -1.37 12.28
N LEU A 89 -2.42 -0.94 12.36
CA LEU A 89 -3.06 -0.20 11.28
C LEU A 89 -2.43 1.17 11.08
N TRP A 90 -2.15 1.88 12.18
CA TRP A 90 -1.49 3.18 12.16
C TRP A 90 -0.11 3.09 11.50
N GLU A 91 0.72 2.19 11.95
CA GLU A 91 2.07 1.95 11.40
C GLU A 91 2.02 1.53 9.92
N ALA A 92 0.95 0.84 9.53
CA ALA A 92 0.76 0.41 8.16
C ALA A 92 0.36 1.52 7.19
N LEU A 93 -0.41 2.50 7.64
CA LEU A 93 -1.07 3.47 6.76
C LEU A 93 -0.55 4.90 6.91
N ASP A 94 -0.03 5.27 8.10
CA ASP A 94 0.47 6.62 8.31
C ASP A 94 1.75 6.87 7.50
N ALA A 95 1.83 8.08 6.97
CA ALA A 95 2.98 8.51 6.18
C ALA A 95 4.22 8.74 7.05
N GLN A 96 4.01 9.05 8.33
CA GLN A 96 5.09 9.31 9.27
C GLN A 96 5.55 8.01 9.92
N GLY A 97 6.68 7.47 9.48
CA GLY A 97 7.31 6.32 10.11
C GLY A 97 7.90 6.67 11.48
N PRO A 98 8.30 5.65 12.27
CA PRO A 98 8.84 5.82 13.63
C PRO A 98 10.09 6.71 13.70
N ASP A 99 10.84 6.81 12.61
CA ASP A 99 12.05 7.65 12.50
C ASP A 99 11.76 9.07 11.96
N GLY A 100 10.48 9.45 11.82
CA GLY A 100 10.07 10.71 11.19
C GLY A 100 10.25 10.74 9.66
N ARG A 101 10.58 9.63 9.04
CA ARG A 101 10.69 9.51 7.59
C ARG A 101 9.32 9.32 6.96
N ILE A 102 9.11 9.94 5.81
CA ILE A 102 7.88 9.72 5.03
C ILE A 102 7.91 8.33 4.41
N VAL A 103 6.92 7.51 4.77
CA VAL A 103 6.73 6.17 4.23
C VAL A 103 5.69 6.23 3.09
N ARG A 104 6.09 5.78 1.92
CA ARG A 104 5.24 5.72 0.74
C ARG A 104 4.77 4.29 0.50
N ARG A 105 3.49 4.11 0.28
CA ARG A 105 2.87 2.77 0.11
C ARG A 105 2.70 2.36 -1.35
N SER A 106 3.16 3.16 -2.30
CA SER A 106 3.13 2.81 -3.72
C SER A 106 4.48 2.26 -4.18
N ALA A 107 4.48 1.01 -4.63
CA ALA A 107 5.68 0.36 -5.16
C ALA A 107 6.08 0.91 -6.55
N ASN A 108 5.08 1.28 -7.37
CA ASN A 108 5.32 1.65 -8.77
C ASN A 108 5.48 3.15 -9.01
N PHE A 109 4.85 3.96 -8.17
CA PHE A 109 4.78 5.42 -8.35
C PHE A 109 5.10 6.21 -7.08
N GLY A 110 5.69 5.55 -6.10
CA GLY A 110 6.09 6.19 -4.84
C GLY A 110 7.06 7.36 -5.04
N GLU A 111 7.92 7.27 -6.05
CA GLU A 111 8.84 8.35 -6.42
C GLU A 111 8.13 9.63 -6.87
N LYS A 112 6.88 9.51 -7.32
CA LYS A 112 6.02 10.66 -7.71
C LYS A 112 5.10 11.14 -6.58
N GLY A 113 5.30 10.65 -5.36
CA GLY A 113 4.52 11.03 -4.19
C GLY A 113 3.19 10.29 -4.01
N PHE A 114 2.94 9.22 -4.75
CA PHE A 114 1.76 8.39 -4.55
C PHE A 114 1.91 7.46 -3.33
N GLY A 115 0.78 7.09 -2.73
CA GLY A 115 0.74 6.17 -1.60
C GLY A 115 1.08 6.81 -0.26
N ILE A 116 0.83 8.10 -0.11
CA ILE A 116 0.97 8.83 1.16
C ILE A 116 -0.42 8.97 1.79
N GLY A 117 -0.54 8.59 3.05
CA GLY A 117 -1.73 8.76 3.87
C GLY A 117 -1.39 9.38 5.21
N VAL A 118 -2.35 10.02 5.84
CA VAL A 118 -2.25 10.57 7.18
C VAL A 118 -3.35 9.95 8.03
N CYS A 119 -2.97 9.40 9.17
CA CYS A 119 -3.90 8.80 10.12
C CYS A 119 -4.38 9.83 11.15
N SER A 120 -5.62 9.65 11.60
CA SER A 120 -6.21 10.41 12.69
C SER A 120 -7.21 9.54 13.44
N VAL A 121 -7.42 9.83 14.70
CA VAL A 121 -8.42 9.14 15.53
C VAL A 121 -9.75 9.85 15.39
N PHE A 122 -10.79 9.07 15.10
CA PHE A 122 -12.16 9.57 15.11
C PHE A 122 -12.74 9.37 16.51
N PRO A 123 -13.07 10.43 17.24
CA PRO A 123 -13.65 10.27 18.56
C PRO A 123 -15.02 9.60 18.45
N THR A 124 -15.17 8.43 19.05
CA THR A 124 -16.47 7.80 19.19
C THR A 124 -17.31 8.66 20.15
N PRO A 125 -18.55 9.05 19.80
CA PRO A 125 -19.43 9.72 20.75
C PRO A 125 -19.59 8.81 21.98
N LYS A 126 -19.25 9.29 23.15
CA LYS A 126 -19.60 8.60 24.39
C LYS A 126 -21.13 8.62 24.49
N ASN A 127 -21.70 7.43 24.41
CA ASN A 127 -23.11 7.23 24.78
C ASN A 127 -23.30 7.45 26.28
#